data_f6277b478affbbb4183a653c262fdecd
#
_entry.id   f6277b478affbbb4183a653c262fdecd
#
_cell.length_a   1.000
_cell.length_b   1.000
_cell.length_c   1.000
_cell.angle_alpha   90.00
_cell.angle_beta   90.00
_cell.angle_gamma   90.00
#
_symmetry.space_group_name_H-M   'P 1'
#
loop_
_entity.id
_entity.type
_entity.pdbx_description
1 polymer ?
#
loop_
_entity_poly.entity_id
_entity_poly.type
_entity_poly.pdbx_seq_one_letter_code
_entity_poly.pdbx_strand_id
1 'polypeptide(L)'
;MMKKIIILTIALIFMAVGTLTYAGDFSADAMKQIEELKLLSRDKKDIPESFAGVKKITAAELKSWIDQKKKFVLLDNRVPADYEKEHITGAIRLSPDDLLEKGIKAAEQIGLKKDDTIAFY
;
A
#
# COMPACT_ATOMS: atom_id res chain seq x y z
N MET A 1 -6.30 -20.06 5.53
CA MET A 1 -5.46 -18.98 6.11
C MET A 1 -6.06 -17.64 5.72
N MET A 2 -6.44 -16.87 6.70
CA MET A 2 -6.94 -15.52 6.43
C MET A 2 -5.77 -14.62 6.08
N LYS A 3 -5.75 -14.10 4.85
CA LYS A 3 -4.80 -13.04 4.49
C LYS A 3 -5.15 -11.80 5.32
N LYS A 4 -4.22 -11.35 6.11
CA LYS A 4 -4.37 -10.11 6.85
C LYS A 4 -4.18 -8.94 5.88
N ILE A 5 -5.16 -8.08 5.83
CA ILE A 5 -5.19 -6.92 4.94
C ILE A 5 -4.92 -5.68 5.79
N ILE A 6 -4.19 -4.76 5.24
CA ILE A 6 -3.67 -3.62 5.97
C ILE A 6 -4.24 -2.35 5.40
N ILE A 7 -4.69 -1.48 6.29
CA ILE A 7 -5.07 -0.12 5.94
C ILE A 7 -3.89 0.79 6.20
N LEU A 8 -3.40 1.40 5.15
CA LEU A 8 -2.50 2.51 5.25
C LEU A 8 -3.31 3.80 5.12
N THR A 9 -3.29 4.62 6.12
CA THR A 9 -3.70 6.01 5.92
C THR A 9 -2.53 6.70 5.21
N ILE A 10 -2.71 7.02 3.95
CA ILE A 10 -1.67 7.66 3.10
C ILE A 10 -1.13 8.95 3.72
N ALA A 11 -1.87 9.56 4.63
CA ALA A 11 -1.41 10.77 5.33
C ALA A 11 0.06 10.69 5.77
N LEU A 12 0.56 9.49 6.11
CA LEU A 12 1.95 9.30 6.53
C LEU A 12 2.95 9.25 5.38
N ILE A 13 2.57 8.69 4.25
CA ILE A 13 3.45 8.64 3.07
C ILE A 13 3.53 10.00 2.39
N PHE A 14 2.41 10.74 2.37
CA PHE A 14 2.34 12.04 1.68
C PHE A 14 2.64 13.26 2.54
N MET A 15 2.62 13.16 3.87
CA MET A 15 2.98 14.28 4.74
C MET A 15 4.46 14.71 4.63
N ALA A 16 5.29 13.85 4.07
CA ALA A 16 6.68 14.17 3.78
C ALA A 16 6.89 15.01 2.53
N VAL A 17 5.85 15.26 1.75
CA VAL A 17 5.95 15.90 0.42
C VAL A 17 5.84 17.43 0.47
N GLY A 18 5.98 18.02 1.65
CA GLY A 18 5.80 19.48 1.80
C GLY A 18 6.74 20.37 0.97
N THR A 19 7.85 19.88 0.44
CA THR A 19 8.82 20.77 -0.22
C THR A 19 9.81 20.11 -1.15
N LEU A 20 9.55 18.95 -1.72
CA LEU A 20 10.65 18.22 -2.30
C LEU A 20 10.57 17.78 -3.71
N THR A 21 11.66 17.94 -4.28
CA THR A 21 12.09 17.64 -5.61
C THR A 21 12.96 16.40 -5.61
N TYR A 22 12.67 15.42 -6.44
CA TYR A 22 13.55 14.32 -6.81
C TYR A 22 13.55 13.09 -5.91
N ALA A 23 14.66 12.35 -5.90
CA ALA A 23 14.84 11.13 -5.09
C ALA A 23 14.44 11.28 -3.62
N GLY A 24 14.10 12.51 -3.21
CA GLY A 24 13.59 12.86 -1.91
C GLY A 24 12.07 12.96 -1.81
N ASP A 25 11.32 12.37 -2.73
CA ASP A 25 9.85 12.38 -2.72
C ASP A 25 9.29 11.81 -1.42
N PHE A 26 9.99 10.85 -0.84
CA PHE A 26 9.61 10.24 0.44
C PHE A 26 10.60 10.63 1.53
N SER A 27 10.11 10.75 2.77
CA SER A 27 10.96 10.90 3.93
C SER A 27 11.85 9.65 4.13
N ALA A 28 12.94 9.79 4.89
CA ALA A 28 13.79 8.66 5.23
C ALA A 28 13.00 7.54 5.92
N ASP A 29 12.07 7.88 6.81
CA ASP A 29 11.22 6.91 7.48
C ASP A 29 10.27 6.21 6.51
N ALA A 30 9.67 6.95 5.57
CA ALA A 30 8.81 6.37 4.55
C ALA A 30 9.61 5.42 3.63
N MET A 31 10.82 5.80 3.22
CA MET A 31 11.69 4.94 2.44
C MET A 31 12.01 3.64 3.17
N LYS A 32 12.33 3.74 4.45
CA LYS A 32 12.59 2.57 5.30
C LYS A 32 11.39 1.63 5.37
N GLN A 33 10.18 2.19 5.54
CA GLN A 33 8.95 1.41 5.55
C GLN A 33 8.69 0.71 4.21
N ILE A 34 8.94 1.39 3.10
CA ILE A 34 8.78 0.80 1.76
C ILE A 34 9.76 -0.36 1.57
N GLU A 35 11.01 -0.20 1.97
CA GLU A 35 12.01 -1.27 1.91
C GLU A 35 11.62 -2.46 2.80
N GLU A 36 11.11 -2.21 3.99
CA GLU A 36 10.62 -3.25 4.88
C GLU A 36 9.44 -4.02 4.25
N LEU A 37 8.48 -3.32 3.66
CA LEU A 37 7.37 -3.93 2.92
C LEU A 37 7.87 -4.80 1.77
N LYS A 38 8.87 -4.33 1.04
CA LYS A 38 9.50 -5.10 -0.04
C LYS A 38 10.07 -6.41 0.46
N LEU A 39 10.81 -6.38 1.57
CA LEU A 39 11.39 -7.57 2.16
C LEU A 39 10.32 -8.54 2.67
N LEU A 40 9.29 -8.04 3.34
CA LEU A 40 8.17 -8.85 3.82
C LEU A 40 7.43 -9.52 2.66
N SER A 41 7.17 -8.77 1.60
CA SER A 41 6.52 -9.31 0.40
C SER A 41 7.38 -10.39 -0.27
N ARG A 42 8.67 -10.15 -0.43
CA ARG A 42 9.60 -11.12 -1.00
C ARG A 42 9.65 -12.42 -0.19
N ASP A 43 9.69 -12.30 1.12
CA ASP A 43 9.81 -13.43 2.02
C ASP A 43 8.44 -14.03 2.38
N LYS A 44 7.35 -13.52 1.79
CA LYS A 44 5.97 -13.94 2.03
C LYS A 44 5.59 -13.94 3.52
N LYS A 45 6.09 -12.95 4.24
CA LYS A 45 5.81 -12.76 5.67
C LYS A 45 4.66 -11.78 5.87
N ASP A 46 3.92 -12.01 6.93
CA ASP A 46 2.91 -11.06 7.39
C ASP A 46 3.55 -9.76 7.87
N ILE A 47 2.80 -8.68 7.75
CA ILE A 47 3.21 -7.38 8.29
C ILE A 47 3.13 -7.43 9.81
N PRO A 48 4.17 -6.91 10.51
CA PRO A 48 4.16 -6.85 11.97
C PRO A 48 2.99 -6.05 12.53
N GLU A 49 2.48 -6.46 13.68
CA GLU A 49 1.41 -5.70 14.37
C GLU A 49 1.81 -4.26 14.69
N SER A 50 3.10 -4.04 14.89
CA SER A 50 3.67 -2.74 15.25
C SER A 50 4.07 -1.86 14.07
N PHE A 51 3.66 -2.20 12.85
CA PHE A 51 4.02 -1.40 11.68
C PHE A 51 3.39 -0.01 11.79
N ALA A 52 4.23 1.02 11.89
CA ALA A 52 3.81 2.37 12.22
C ALA A 52 2.82 2.96 11.19
N GLY A 53 1.76 3.59 11.69
CA GLY A 53 0.77 4.24 10.84
C GLY A 53 -0.16 3.30 10.08
N VAL A 54 -0.08 2.01 10.33
CA VAL A 54 -0.85 0.99 9.62
C VAL A 54 -1.73 0.22 10.59
N LYS A 55 -3.02 0.12 10.26
CA LYS A 55 -3.97 -0.71 11.00
C LYS A 55 -4.18 -2.01 10.23
N LYS A 56 -4.02 -3.13 10.90
CA LYS A 56 -4.36 -4.43 10.33
C LYS A 56 -5.85 -4.69 10.38
N ILE A 57 -6.41 -5.16 9.28
CA ILE A 57 -7.77 -5.65 9.22
C ILE A 57 -7.81 -7.09 8.72
N THR A 58 -8.88 -7.79 9.04
CA THR A 58 -9.11 -9.14 8.56
C THR A 58 -9.68 -9.15 7.14
N ALA A 59 -9.61 -10.28 6.46
CA ALA A 59 -10.27 -10.46 5.17
C ALA A 59 -11.80 -10.27 5.28
N ALA A 60 -12.39 -10.66 6.41
CA ALA A 60 -13.82 -10.47 6.67
C ALA A 60 -14.17 -8.98 6.81
N GLU A 61 -13.34 -8.19 7.46
CA GLU A 61 -13.51 -6.73 7.54
C GLU A 61 -13.42 -6.07 6.17
N LEU A 62 -12.44 -6.46 5.36
CA LEU A 62 -12.32 -5.97 3.99
C LEU A 62 -13.56 -6.31 3.16
N LYS A 63 -14.02 -7.55 3.26
CA LYS A 63 -15.22 -7.97 2.56
C LYS A 63 -16.42 -7.13 2.97
N SER A 64 -16.56 -6.86 4.27
CA SER A 64 -17.61 -5.97 4.79
C SER A 64 -17.52 -4.56 4.19
N TRP A 65 -16.32 -4.02 4.04
CA TRP A 65 -16.12 -2.72 3.40
C TRP A 65 -16.55 -2.69 1.94
N ILE A 66 -16.24 -3.76 1.22
CA ILE A 66 -16.65 -3.92 -0.18
C ILE A 66 -18.17 -4.02 -0.29
N ASP A 67 -18.78 -4.85 0.55
CA ASP A 67 -20.23 -5.09 0.56
C ASP A 67 -21.00 -3.81 0.93
N GLN A 68 -20.48 -3.01 1.84
CA GLN A 68 -21.05 -1.73 2.27
C GLN A 68 -20.74 -0.57 1.30
N LYS A 69 -19.99 -0.83 0.24
CA LYS A 69 -19.55 0.19 -0.72
C LYS A 69 -18.80 1.36 -0.06
N LYS A 70 -18.04 1.06 0.98
CA LYS A 70 -17.19 2.04 1.64
C LYS A 70 -16.18 2.62 0.65
N LYS A 71 -15.97 3.93 0.70
CA LYS A 71 -15.01 4.61 -0.18
C LYS A 71 -13.58 4.34 0.29
N PHE A 72 -12.83 3.58 -0.49
CA PHE A 72 -11.40 3.34 -0.28
C PHE A 72 -10.74 2.84 -1.58
N VAL A 73 -9.44 2.89 -1.63
CA VAL A 73 -8.65 2.33 -2.73
C VAL A 73 -8.02 1.03 -2.25
N LEU A 74 -8.20 -0.04 -3.01
CA LEU A 74 -7.59 -1.34 -2.72
C LEU A 74 -6.34 -1.53 -3.60
N LEU A 75 -5.20 -1.72 -2.97
CA LEU A 75 -3.94 -1.94 -3.64
C LEU A 75 -3.43 -3.36 -3.45
N ASP A 76 -2.95 -3.95 -4.52
CA ASP A 76 -2.23 -5.21 -4.51
C ASP A 76 -0.72 -4.92 -4.55
N ASN A 77 -0.01 -5.26 -3.47
CA ASN A 77 1.43 -5.02 -3.33
C ASN A 77 2.30 -6.10 -3.94
N ARG A 78 1.69 -7.14 -4.53
CA ARG A 78 2.44 -8.27 -5.04
C ARG A 78 3.10 -7.94 -6.38
N VAL A 79 3.98 -8.84 -6.82
CA VAL A 79 4.62 -8.75 -8.14
C VAL A 79 3.60 -8.90 -9.27
N PRO A 80 3.90 -8.36 -10.48
CA PRO A 80 2.96 -8.40 -11.60
C PRO A 80 2.40 -9.79 -11.90
N ALA A 81 3.24 -10.81 -11.88
CA ALA A 81 2.83 -12.18 -12.20
C ALA A 81 1.75 -12.72 -11.26
N ASP A 82 1.85 -12.43 -9.97
CA ASP A 82 0.85 -12.85 -8.98
C ASP A 82 -0.46 -12.08 -9.16
N TYR A 83 -0.40 -10.79 -9.44
CA TYR A 83 -1.56 -9.97 -9.73
C TYR A 83 -2.31 -10.44 -10.98
N GLU A 84 -1.58 -10.71 -12.06
CA GLU A 84 -2.17 -11.18 -13.32
C GLU A 84 -2.81 -12.54 -13.18
N LYS A 85 -2.21 -13.41 -12.37
CA LYS A 85 -2.74 -14.75 -12.13
C LYS A 85 -4.08 -14.70 -11.40
N GLU A 86 -4.17 -13.93 -10.35
CA GLU A 86 -5.36 -13.79 -9.53
C GLU A 86 -5.22 -12.58 -8.60
N HIS A 87 -6.23 -11.73 -8.53
CA HIS A 87 -6.30 -10.64 -7.58
C HIS A 87 -7.73 -10.34 -7.16
N ILE A 88 -7.89 -9.61 -6.07
CA ILE A 88 -9.23 -9.20 -5.61
C ILE A 88 -9.84 -8.23 -6.62
N THR A 89 -11.09 -8.44 -6.99
CA THR A 89 -11.80 -7.58 -7.93
C THR A 89 -11.76 -6.12 -7.48
N GLY A 90 -11.32 -5.24 -8.37
CA GLY A 90 -11.16 -3.82 -8.09
C GLY A 90 -9.80 -3.42 -7.51
N ALA A 91 -8.94 -4.37 -7.18
CA ALA A 91 -7.60 -4.05 -6.71
C ALA A 91 -6.72 -3.50 -7.84
N ILE A 92 -5.93 -2.48 -7.51
CA ILE A 92 -4.95 -1.89 -8.41
C ILE A 92 -3.55 -2.29 -7.93
N ARG A 93 -2.70 -2.73 -8.84
CA ARG A 93 -1.35 -3.12 -8.45
C ARG A 93 -0.46 -1.91 -8.20
N LEU A 94 0.17 -1.88 -7.03
CA LEU A 94 1.23 -0.95 -6.68
C LEU A 94 2.17 -1.64 -5.71
N SER A 95 3.32 -2.08 -6.20
CA SER A 95 4.31 -2.78 -5.38
C SER A 95 5.28 -1.82 -4.71
N PRO A 96 5.97 -2.25 -3.63
CA PRO A 96 7.08 -1.48 -3.06
C PRO A 96 8.17 -1.15 -4.08
N ASP A 97 8.45 -2.05 -5.01
CA ASP A 97 9.43 -1.80 -6.07
C ASP A 97 9.03 -0.62 -6.97
N ASP A 98 7.76 -0.49 -7.31
CA ASP A 98 7.26 0.65 -8.08
C ASP A 98 7.50 1.97 -7.34
N LEU A 99 7.28 1.99 -6.02
CA LEU A 99 7.50 3.16 -5.18
C LEU A 99 8.99 3.50 -5.07
N LEU A 100 9.86 2.49 -4.94
CA LEU A 100 11.31 2.71 -4.87
C LEU A 100 11.87 3.20 -6.20
N GLU A 101 11.34 2.73 -7.31
CA GLU A 101 11.81 3.08 -8.64
C GLU A 101 11.30 4.46 -9.11
N LYS A 102 10.02 4.72 -8.91
CA LYS A 102 9.33 5.90 -9.47
C LYS A 102 8.95 6.96 -8.45
N GLY A 103 9.14 6.68 -7.16
CA GLY A 103 8.74 7.59 -6.11
C GLY A 103 7.22 7.82 -6.11
N ILE A 104 6.82 9.02 -5.73
CA ILE A 104 5.41 9.40 -5.64
C ILE A 104 4.68 9.33 -6.99
N LYS A 105 5.39 9.43 -8.08
CA LYS A 105 4.80 9.31 -9.42
C LYS A 105 4.10 7.97 -9.62
N ALA A 106 4.58 6.89 -9.00
CA ALA A 106 3.91 5.60 -9.06
C ALA A 106 2.48 5.67 -8.50
N ALA A 107 2.29 6.38 -7.40
CA ALA A 107 0.99 6.60 -6.79
C ALA A 107 0.11 7.55 -7.64
N GLU A 108 0.69 8.62 -8.16
CA GLU A 108 -0.02 9.58 -9.01
C GLU A 108 -0.52 8.94 -10.31
N GLN A 109 0.26 8.06 -10.91
CA GLN A 109 -0.09 7.37 -12.16
C GLN A 109 -1.33 6.50 -12.03
N ILE A 110 -1.61 5.98 -10.85
CA ILE A 110 -2.82 5.19 -10.59
C ILE A 110 -3.96 6.02 -9.97
N GLY A 111 -3.79 7.33 -9.89
CA GLY A 111 -4.84 8.25 -9.44
C GLY A 111 -4.99 8.37 -7.93
N LEU A 112 -4.01 7.96 -7.14
CA LEU A 112 -4.04 8.12 -5.68
C LEU A 112 -3.96 9.59 -5.29
N LYS A 113 -4.73 9.95 -4.26
CA LYS A 113 -4.78 11.28 -3.67
C LYS A 113 -4.35 11.24 -2.21
N LYS A 114 -3.90 12.38 -1.68
CA LYS A 114 -3.40 12.51 -0.31
C LYS A 114 -4.39 12.11 0.78
N ASP A 115 -5.66 12.31 0.53
CA ASP A 115 -6.75 12.04 1.47
C ASP A 115 -7.46 10.71 1.23
N ASP A 116 -6.96 9.92 0.29
CA ASP A 116 -7.52 8.58 0.06
C ASP A 116 -7.30 7.66 1.26
N THR A 117 -8.32 6.90 1.58
CA THR A 117 -8.17 5.74 2.45
C THR A 117 -7.71 4.56 1.61
N ILE A 118 -6.61 3.93 2.03
CA ILE A 118 -6.04 2.81 1.28
C ILE A 118 -6.06 1.54 2.12
N ALA A 119 -6.51 0.47 1.52
CA ALA A 119 -6.23 -0.87 1.97
C ALA A 119 -5.27 -1.54 1.00
N PHE A 120 -4.31 -2.29 1.51
CA PHE A 120 -3.39 -3.03 0.65
C PHE A 120 -3.09 -4.43 1.20
N TYR A 121 -2.74 -5.34 0.35
CA TYR A 121 -2.38 -6.71 0.68
C TYR A 121 -1.21 -7.22 -0.16
#